data_d098810f4ee7254898aef71d864f410b
#
_entry.id   d098810f4ee7254898aef71d864f410b
#
_cell.length_a   1.000
_cell.length_b   1.000
_cell.length_c   1.000
_cell.angle_alpha   90.00
_cell.angle_beta   90.00
_cell.angle_gamma   90.00
#
_symmetry.space_group_name_H-M   'P 1'
#
loop_
_entity.id
_entity.type
_entity.pdbx_description
1 polymer ?
#
loop_
_entity_poly.entity_id
_entity_poly.type
_entity_poly.pdbx_seq_one_letter_code
_entity_poly.pdbx_strand_id
1 'polypeptide(L)'
;IADINPEDIESMSVLTGAAAAALYGNRASNGAIVITTKKGKAGYTEFTVSQSTEFSEAFRLPEFQNRYGTGSGMRQAGADSYSWGRLLNKANYMGYDPKRDYLKTGIMTTEAFSVSTGSEKNQTYFSASALNSGGIIPNNSYNRYNFTFRNTSSLLNGKLLLDAGASYIIQNDRNMTNQGVYANPLVSAYLYPRGNDYNDMAMFERFDTRRNIYTQNWNNLLSEFVGQNPYWINYRNRRTNKKYRYMMNVGLTYKLT
;
A
#
# COMPACT_ATOMS: atom_id res chain seq x y z
N ILE A 1 13.89 1.06 -2.13
CA ILE A 1 13.90 -0.12 -1.24
C ILE A 1 12.53 -0.82 -1.30
N ALA A 2 11.44 -0.11 -1.16
CA ALA A 2 10.09 -0.69 -1.12
C ALA A 2 9.69 -1.53 -2.37
N ASP A 3 10.39 -1.38 -3.47
CA ASP A 3 10.09 -2.11 -4.71
C ASP A 3 10.85 -3.45 -4.83
N ILE A 4 11.88 -3.67 -3.99
CA ILE A 4 12.65 -4.93 -4.00
C ILE A 4 11.85 -5.99 -3.25
N ASN A 5 11.80 -7.21 -3.80
CA ASN A 5 11.24 -8.34 -3.09
C ASN A 5 12.15 -8.69 -1.89
N PRO A 6 11.64 -8.70 -0.64
CA PRO A 6 12.43 -9.07 0.53
C PRO A 6 13.10 -10.45 0.41
N GLU A 7 12.45 -11.40 -0.26
CA GLU A 7 12.96 -12.75 -0.48
C GLU A 7 14.19 -12.78 -1.39
N ASP A 8 14.44 -11.74 -2.19
CA ASP A 8 15.62 -11.60 -3.03
C ASP A 8 16.81 -10.96 -2.31
N ILE A 9 16.63 -10.52 -1.06
CA ILE A 9 17.68 -9.89 -0.28
C ILE A 9 18.53 -10.97 0.40
N GLU A 10 19.82 -10.92 0.17
CA GLU A 10 20.81 -11.75 0.87
C GLU A 10 21.28 -11.06 2.16
N SER A 11 21.58 -9.76 2.07
CA SER A 11 22.00 -8.97 3.21
C SER A 11 21.64 -7.49 3.06
N MET A 12 21.50 -6.82 4.20
CA MET A 12 21.27 -5.37 4.26
C MET A 12 22.19 -4.77 5.31
N SER A 13 22.93 -3.73 4.93
CA SER A 13 23.82 -2.97 5.81
C SER A 13 23.42 -1.51 5.83
N VAL A 14 23.29 -0.95 7.02
CA VAL A 14 23.01 0.47 7.21
C VAL A 14 24.31 1.17 7.58
N LEU A 15 24.75 2.09 6.72
CA LEU A 15 25.91 2.92 6.94
C LEU A 15 25.47 4.31 7.41
N THR A 16 26.04 4.79 8.49
CA THR A 16 25.74 6.10 9.05
C THR A 16 26.74 7.16 8.58
N GLY A 17 26.25 8.38 8.39
CA GLY A 17 26.99 9.64 8.20
C GLY A 17 28.36 9.53 7.50
N ALA A 18 29.43 9.69 8.27
CA ALA A 18 30.79 9.76 7.74
C ALA A 18 31.24 8.49 7.02
N ALA A 19 30.85 7.30 7.49
CA ALA A 19 31.22 6.03 6.84
C ALA A 19 30.54 5.88 5.47
N ALA A 20 29.30 6.31 5.36
CA ALA A 20 28.56 6.30 4.08
C ALA A 20 29.15 7.33 3.10
N ALA A 21 29.48 8.54 3.58
CA ALA A 21 30.07 9.59 2.77
C ALA A 21 31.47 9.19 2.24
N ALA A 22 32.27 8.50 3.04
CA ALA A 22 33.59 8.02 2.63
C ALA A 22 33.52 7.00 1.47
N LEU A 23 32.50 6.13 1.47
CA LEU A 23 32.35 5.09 0.46
C LEU A 23 31.56 5.53 -0.79
N TYR A 24 30.56 6.37 -0.61
CA TYR A 24 29.59 6.72 -1.66
C TYR A 24 29.51 8.22 -1.97
N GLY A 25 30.42 9.01 -1.36
CA GLY A 25 30.53 10.46 -1.60
C GLY A 25 29.44 11.27 -0.90
N ASN A 26 29.34 12.54 -1.25
CA ASN A 26 28.48 13.52 -0.60
C ASN A 26 26.97 13.16 -0.62
N ARG A 27 26.52 12.41 -1.61
CA ARG A 27 25.11 11.95 -1.68
C ARG A 27 24.72 11.05 -0.52
N ALA A 28 25.69 10.42 0.13
CA ALA A 28 25.48 9.52 1.26
C ALA A 28 25.80 10.18 2.62
N SER A 29 25.94 11.51 2.67
CA SER A 29 26.25 12.25 3.92
C SER A 29 25.24 12.03 5.05
N ASN A 30 23.98 11.77 4.71
CA ASN A 30 22.92 11.45 5.66
C ASN A 30 22.77 9.93 5.94
N GLY A 31 23.70 9.11 5.44
CA GLY A 31 23.68 7.66 5.54
C GLY A 31 23.35 6.97 4.22
N ALA A 32 23.59 5.66 4.18
CA ALA A 32 23.26 4.80 3.05
C ALA A 32 22.76 3.43 3.53
N ILE A 33 21.83 2.86 2.80
CA ILE A 33 21.39 1.49 2.96
C ILE A 33 21.93 0.68 1.79
N VAL A 34 22.84 -0.23 2.08
CA VAL A 34 23.45 -1.13 1.08
C VAL A 34 22.69 -2.45 1.09
N ILE A 35 22.10 -2.81 -0.03
CA ILE A 35 21.35 -4.04 -0.19
C ILE A 35 22.11 -4.95 -1.16
N THR A 36 22.43 -6.15 -0.69
CA THR A 36 22.98 -7.22 -1.51
C THR A 36 21.86 -8.18 -1.86
N THR A 37 21.66 -8.42 -3.16
CA THR A 37 20.65 -9.37 -3.63
C THR A 37 21.26 -10.76 -3.81
N LYS A 38 20.43 -11.80 -3.64
CA LYS A 38 20.81 -13.19 -3.82
C LYS A 38 21.39 -13.43 -5.20
N LYS A 39 22.35 -14.36 -5.26
CA LYS A 39 23.01 -14.85 -6.47
C LYS A 39 22.79 -16.35 -6.61
N GLY A 40 23.09 -16.89 -7.78
CA GLY A 40 23.19 -18.32 -7.97
C GLY A 40 24.27 -18.92 -7.08
N LYS A 41 24.10 -20.18 -6.70
CA LYS A 41 25.06 -20.95 -5.89
C LYS A 41 25.68 -22.06 -6.74
N ALA A 42 26.97 -22.30 -6.54
CA ALA A 42 27.67 -23.37 -7.22
C ALA A 42 27.42 -24.74 -6.55
N GLY A 43 27.41 -25.80 -7.36
CA GLY A 43 27.44 -27.17 -6.88
C GLY A 43 26.09 -27.83 -6.63
N TYR A 44 25.00 -27.09 -6.53
CA TYR A 44 23.67 -27.67 -6.39
C TYR A 44 22.57 -26.73 -6.91
N THR A 45 21.40 -27.30 -7.09
CA THR A 45 20.20 -26.54 -7.45
C THR A 45 19.26 -26.48 -6.24
N GLU A 46 18.88 -25.28 -5.86
CA GLU A 46 17.98 -25.00 -4.75
C GLU A 46 16.70 -24.34 -5.27
N PHE A 47 15.56 -24.90 -4.88
CA PHE A 47 14.25 -24.33 -5.13
C PHE A 47 13.68 -23.84 -3.81
N THR A 48 13.20 -22.61 -3.79
CA THR A 48 12.55 -22.04 -2.61
C THR A 48 11.15 -21.58 -3.00
N VAL A 49 10.16 -21.99 -2.23
CA VAL A 49 8.77 -21.52 -2.32
C VAL A 49 8.40 -20.97 -0.97
N SER A 50 7.88 -19.74 -0.92
CA SER A 50 7.37 -19.13 0.28
C SER A 50 5.99 -18.55 0.05
N GLN A 51 5.16 -18.59 1.10
CA GLN A 51 3.83 -18.01 1.12
C GLN A 51 3.60 -17.40 2.50
N SER A 52 3.08 -16.17 2.53
CA SER A 52 2.71 -15.46 3.74
C SER A 52 1.33 -14.85 3.58
N THR A 53 0.53 -14.89 4.62
CA THR A 53 -0.76 -14.19 4.69
C THR A 53 -0.79 -13.34 5.94
N GLU A 54 -1.07 -12.06 5.77
CA GLU A 54 -1.18 -11.09 6.85
C GLU A 54 -2.61 -10.56 6.92
N PHE A 55 -3.16 -10.47 8.14
CA PHE A 55 -4.44 -9.86 8.44
C PHE A 55 -4.21 -8.55 9.19
N SER A 56 -4.78 -7.47 8.70
CA SER A 56 -4.62 -6.14 9.27
C SER A 56 -5.94 -5.56 9.70
N GLU A 57 -6.00 -5.04 10.92
CA GLU A 57 -7.16 -4.36 11.45
C GLU A 57 -6.77 -3.00 12.04
N ALA A 58 -7.73 -2.07 12.08
CA ALA A 58 -7.50 -0.80 12.74
C ALA A 58 -7.32 -1.00 14.24
N PHE A 59 -6.10 -0.80 14.73
CA PHE A 59 -5.78 -0.99 16.15
C PHE A 59 -6.22 0.21 16.99
N ARG A 60 -5.90 1.42 16.55
CA ARG A 60 -6.16 2.65 17.30
C ARG A 60 -6.87 3.67 16.41
N LEU A 61 -8.01 4.14 16.87
CA LEU A 61 -8.79 5.21 16.25
C LEU A 61 -8.99 6.34 17.26
N PRO A 62 -9.31 7.56 16.79
CA PRO A 62 -9.76 8.62 17.68
C PRO A 62 -10.97 8.17 18.50
N GLU A 63 -11.04 8.58 19.75
CA GLU A 63 -12.22 8.41 20.56
C GLU A 63 -13.27 9.43 20.16
N PHE A 64 -14.46 8.95 19.85
CA PHE A 64 -15.58 9.81 19.44
C PHE A 64 -16.58 9.94 20.56
N GLN A 65 -17.16 11.12 20.68
CA GLN A 65 -18.29 11.31 21.56
C GLN A 65 -19.53 10.58 21.02
N ASN A 66 -20.28 9.94 21.90
CA ASN A 66 -21.53 9.21 21.58
C ASN A 66 -22.72 9.75 22.40
N ARG A 67 -22.61 10.96 22.92
CA ARG A 67 -23.61 11.59 23.81
C ARG A 67 -24.56 12.50 23.06
N TYR A 68 -24.07 13.16 22.02
CA TYR A 68 -24.86 14.12 21.24
C TYR A 68 -24.95 13.66 19.79
N GLY A 69 -26.11 13.86 19.18
CA GLY A 69 -26.38 13.54 17.78
C GLY A 69 -26.11 14.69 16.83
N THR A 70 -26.68 14.58 15.64
CA THR A 70 -26.53 15.54 14.56
C THR A 70 -27.02 16.93 14.95
N GLY A 71 -26.24 17.96 14.62
CA GLY A 71 -26.56 19.37 14.82
C GLY A 71 -25.44 20.17 15.46
N SER A 72 -25.58 21.50 15.43
CA SER A 72 -24.71 22.48 16.09
C SER A 72 -25.48 23.34 17.09
N GLY A 73 -25.35 23.05 18.38
CA GLY A 73 -25.99 23.81 19.43
C GLY A 73 -27.52 23.75 19.39
N MET A 74 -28.23 24.89 19.48
CA MET A 74 -29.67 24.96 19.48
C MET A 74 -30.35 24.80 18.12
N ARG A 75 -29.59 24.65 17.03
CA ARG A 75 -30.18 24.46 15.72
C ARG A 75 -30.67 23.02 15.56
N GLN A 76 -31.89 22.94 15.10
CA GLN A 76 -32.61 21.68 14.92
C GLN A 76 -31.91 20.80 13.89
N ALA A 77 -31.91 19.50 14.10
CA ALA A 77 -31.41 18.49 13.21
C ALA A 77 -31.87 18.72 11.76
N GLY A 78 -31.03 19.26 10.96
CA GLY A 78 -31.04 19.27 9.50
C GLY A 78 -29.79 18.64 9.03
N ALA A 79 -29.51 18.58 7.75
CA ALA A 79 -28.33 18.01 7.12
C ALA A 79 -27.00 18.66 7.58
N ASP A 80 -26.75 18.66 8.89
CA ASP A 80 -25.59 19.26 9.53
C ASP A 80 -24.56 18.20 9.85
N SER A 81 -23.31 18.48 9.57
CA SER A 81 -22.18 17.57 9.77
C SER A 81 -21.64 17.58 11.20
N TYR A 82 -22.18 18.43 12.05
CA TYR A 82 -21.74 18.52 13.44
C TYR A 82 -22.45 17.51 14.32
N SER A 83 -21.75 17.01 15.31
CA SER A 83 -22.26 16.04 16.30
C SER A 83 -22.46 16.71 17.68
N TRP A 84 -23.05 17.89 17.70
CA TRP A 84 -23.34 18.71 18.89
C TRP A 84 -24.81 19.11 18.97
N GLY A 85 -25.70 18.27 18.46
CA GLY A 85 -27.14 18.48 18.49
C GLY A 85 -27.81 18.01 19.78
N ARG A 86 -28.97 17.37 19.65
CA ARG A 86 -29.71 16.85 20.80
C ARG A 86 -29.00 15.69 21.48
N LEU A 87 -29.22 15.55 22.77
CA LEU A 87 -28.79 14.42 23.57
C LEU A 87 -29.35 13.12 22.97
N LEU A 88 -28.46 12.15 22.72
CA LEU A 88 -28.82 10.82 22.26
C LEU A 88 -29.37 9.99 23.42
N ASN A 89 -30.35 9.14 23.13
CA ASN A 89 -30.88 8.15 24.03
C ASN A 89 -31.07 6.82 23.27
N LYS A 90 -31.64 5.80 23.93
CA LYS A 90 -31.83 4.48 23.30
C LYS A 90 -32.71 4.49 22.05
N ALA A 91 -33.58 5.50 21.90
CA ALA A 91 -34.51 5.59 20.77
C ALA A 91 -33.90 6.28 19.55
N ASN A 92 -32.90 7.16 19.72
CA ASN A 92 -32.32 7.94 18.63
C ASN A 92 -30.81 7.70 18.42
N TYR A 93 -30.22 6.76 19.15
CA TYR A 93 -28.84 6.36 18.96
C TYR A 93 -28.75 5.10 18.06
N MET A 94 -28.26 5.29 16.86
CA MET A 94 -28.15 4.22 15.85
C MET A 94 -26.91 3.35 16.02
N GLY A 95 -26.01 3.71 16.95
CA GLY A 95 -24.84 2.89 17.29
C GLY A 95 -23.73 2.83 16.25
N TYR A 96 -23.65 3.81 15.35
CA TYR A 96 -22.59 3.86 14.35
C TYR A 96 -21.20 3.95 14.97
N ASP A 97 -20.30 3.11 14.50
CA ASP A 97 -18.87 3.10 14.85
C ASP A 97 -18.03 2.93 13.57
N PRO A 98 -17.19 3.91 13.22
CA PRO A 98 -16.37 3.84 12.01
C PRO A 98 -15.48 2.60 11.93
N LYS A 99 -15.00 2.12 13.07
CA LYS A 99 -14.15 0.92 13.13
C LYS A 99 -14.93 -0.33 12.72
N ARG A 100 -16.12 -0.50 13.26
CA ARG A 100 -16.96 -1.67 13.04
C ARG A 100 -17.69 -1.60 11.70
N ASP A 101 -18.23 -0.41 11.35
CA ASP A 101 -19.24 -0.30 10.31
C ASP A 101 -18.66 0.14 8.96
N TYR A 102 -17.53 0.86 8.96
CA TYR A 102 -16.89 1.33 7.73
C TYR A 102 -15.59 0.58 7.40
N LEU A 103 -14.72 0.40 8.38
CA LEU A 103 -13.45 -0.29 8.14
C LEU A 103 -13.66 -1.81 8.06
N LYS A 104 -12.77 -2.47 7.38
CA LYS A 104 -12.78 -3.93 7.24
C LYS A 104 -11.42 -4.52 7.61
N THR A 105 -11.35 -5.82 7.78
CA THR A 105 -10.07 -6.53 7.87
C THR A 105 -9.37 -6.46 6.52
N GLY A 106 -8.15 -5.94 6.51
CA GLY A 106 -7.25 -5.98 5.37
C GLY A 106 -6.60 -7.35 5.28
N ILE A 107 -6.41 -7.85 4.07
CA ILE A 107 -5.74 -9.13 3.83
C ILE A 107 -4.62 -8.89 2.81
N MET A 108 -3.40 -9.29 3.15
CA MET A 108 -2.26 -9.26 2.26
C MET A 108 -1.68 -10.67 2.11
N THR A 109 -1.55 -11.14 0.88
CA THR A 109 -0.87 -12.38 0.54
C THR A 109 0.41 -12.08 -0.21
N THR A 110 1.48 -12.75 0.16
CA THR A 110 2.75 -12.73 -0.57
C THR A 110 3.13 -14.15 -0.92
N GLU A 111 3.35 -14.38 -2.19
CA GLU A 111 3.81 -15.66 -2.73
C GLU A 111 5.12 -15.42 -3.44
N ALA A 112 6.13 -16.25 -3.20
CA ALA A 112 7.40 -16.13 -3.87
C ALA A 112 7.96 -17.51 -4.22
N PHE A 113 8.62 -17.55 -5.37
CA PHE A 113 9.34 -18.69 -5.88
C PHE A 113 10.73 -18.27 -6.32
N SER A 114 11.76 -19.03 -5.98
CA SER A 114 13.09 -18.79 -6.49
C SER A 114 13.83 -20.07 -6.83
N VAL A 115 14.75 -19.97 -7.78
CA VAL A 115 15.68 -21.01 -8.19
C VAL A 115 17.08 -20.44 -8.16
N SER A 116 17.96 -21.13 -7.48
CA SER A 116 19.40 -20.88 -7.47
C SER A 116 20.11 -22.14 -7.98
N THR A 117 20.89 -21.99 -9.02
CA THR A 117 21.62 -23.13 -9.63
C THR A 117 22.95 -22.69 -10.19
N GLY A 118 23.87 -23.60 -10.33
CA GLY A 118 25.10 -23.28 -11.02
C GLY A 118 26.25 -24.26 -10.79
N SER A 119 27.31 -23.98 -11.53
CA SER A 119 28.64 -24.57 -11.39
C SER A 119 29.62 -23.52 -10.86
N GLU A 120 30.88 -23.92 -10.63
CA GLU A 120 31.97 -22.98 -10.32
C GLU A 120 32.13 -21.86 -11.37
N LYS A 121 31.80 -22.16 -12.63
CA LYS A 121 31.99 -21.24 -13.76
C LYS A 121 30.77 -20.42 -14.12
N ASN A 122 29.58 -20.90 -13.78
CA ASN A 122 28.33 -20.20 -14.11
C ASN A 122 27.31 -20.42 -13.01
N GLN A 123 26.73 -19.33 -12.51
CA GLN A 123 25.75 -19.36 -11.44
C GLN A 123 24.56 -18.50 -11.87
N THR A 124 23.35 -19.04 -11.71
CA THR A 124 22.13 -18.39 -12.13
C THR A 124 21.15 -18.35 -10.95
N TYR A 125 20.54 -17.22 -10.76
CA TYR A 125 19.42 -17.00 -9.85
C TYR A 125 18.23 -16.45 -10.61
N PHE A 126 17.07 -17.01 -10.36
CA PHE A 126 15.80 -16.50 -10.86
C PHE A 126 14.80 -16.46 -9.70
N SER A 127 14.00 -15.40 -9.63
CA SER A 127 12.87 -15.32 -8.71
C SER A 127 11.64 -14.68 -9.36
N ALA A 128 10.48 -15.08 -8.86
CA ALA A 128 9.20 -14.45 -9.16
C ALA A 128 8.42 -14.31 -7.86
N SER A 129 7.80 -13.16 -7.64
CA SER A 129 6.91 -12.97 -6.49
C SER A 129 5.67 -12.17 -6.84
N ALA A 130 4.59 -12.47 -6.14
CA ALA A 130 3.32 -11.79 -6.20
C ALA A 130 2.91 -11.34 -4.80
N LEU A 131 2.62 -10.05 -4.63
CA LEU A 131 2.02 -9.47 -3.45
C LEU A 131 0.65 -8.92 -3.84
N ASN A 132 -0.40 -9.44 -3.22
CA ASN A 132 -1.77 -9.00 -3.40
C ASN A 132 -2.33 -8.53 -2.07
N SER A 133 -2.77 -7.28 -2.01
CA SER A 133 -3.27 -6.67 -0.77
C SER A 133 -4.61 -5.98 -0.99
N GLY A 134 -5.59 -6.33 -0.16
CA GLY A 134 -6.79 -5.54 0.09
C GLY A 134 -6.63 -4.79 1.41
N GLY A 135 -6.67 -3.45 1.37
CA GLY A 135 -6.52 -2.64 2.58
C GLY A 135 -7.75 -2.64 3.49
N ILE A 136 -7.62 -2.01 4.66
CA ILE A 136 -8.71 -1.88 5.65
C ILE A 136 -9.82 -0.93 5.21
N ILE A 137 -9.59 -0.10 4.19
CA ILE A 137 -10.59 0.80 3.61
C ILE A 137 -11.30 0.09 2.46
N PRO A 138 -12.62 0.21 2.33
CA PRO A 138 -13.36 -0.41 1.23
C PRO A 138 -12.81 -0.05 -0.14
N ASN A 139 -12.72 -1.04 -1.04
CA ASN A 139 -12.23 -0.89 -2.42
C ASN A 139 -10.79 -0.35 -2.55
N ASN A 140 -9.97 -0.46 -1.51
CA ASN A 140 -8.54 -0.19 -1.56
C ASN A 140 -7.79 -1.49 -1.92
N SER A 141 -6.82 -1.41 -2.82
CA SER A 141 -5.95 -2.55 -3.14
C SER A 141 -4.57 -2.11 -3.61
N TYR A 142 -3.61 -2.98 -3.37
CA TYR A 142 -2.24 -2.84 -3.83
C TYR A 142 -1.73 -4.20 -4.31
N ASN A 143 -1.24 -4.26 -5.54
CA ASN A 143 -0.67 -5.46 -6.11
C ASN A 143 0.73 -5.17 -6.66
N ARG A 144 1.67 -6.07 -6.40
CA ARG A 144 3.03 -5.96 -6.91
C ARG A 144 3.52 -7.33 -7.38
N TYR A 145 4.09 -7.35 -8.57
CA TYR A 145 4.71 -8.52 -9.17
C TYR A 145 6.16 -8.20 -9.47
N ASN A 146 7.08 -9.03 -8.97
CA ASN A 146 8.51 -8.89 -9.18
C ASN A 146 9.04 -10.10 -9.93
N PHE A 147 9.89 -9.85 -10.89
CA PHE A 147 10.66 -10.87 -11.59
C PHE A 147 12.12 -10.46 -11.55
N THR A 148 12.99 -11.34 -11.09
CA THR A 148 14.43 -11.06 -10.98
C THR A 148 15.21 -12.19 -11.63
N PHE A 149 16.17 -11.81 -12.44
CA PHE A 149 17.15 -12.72 -13.03
C PHE A 149 18.55 -12.20 -12.74
N ARG A 150 19.47 -13.09 -12.37
CA ARG A 150 20.87 -12.77 -12.19
C ARG A 150 21.72 -13.93 -12.64
N ASN A 151 22.79 -13.61 -13.36
CA ASN A 151 23.80 -14.57 -13.80
C ASN A 151 25.19 -14.03 -13.47
N THR A 152 26.00 -14.89 -12.92
CA THR A 152 27.43 -14.64 -12.70
C THR A 152 28.21 -15.71 -13.44
N SER A 153 29.08 -15.30 -14.38
CA SER A 153 29.87 -16.20 -15.22
C SER A 153 31.34 -15.89 -15.11
N SER A 154 32.13 -16.95 -14.89
CA SER A 154 33.58 -16.90 -14.89
C SER A 154 34.11 -17.41 -16.24
N LEU A 155 34.67 -16.51 -17.03
CA LEU A 155 35.12 -16.73 -18.38
C LEU A 155 36.66 -16.67 -18.47
N LEU A 156 37.26 -17.10 -19.60
CA LEU A 156 38.68 -17.03 -19.86
C LEU A 156 39.51 -17.67 -18.73
N ASN A 157 39.15 -18.88 -18.29
CA ASN A 157 39.79 -19.59 -17.18
C ASN A 157 39.90 -18.79 -15.88
N GLY A 158 38.80 -18.02 -15.55
CA GLY A 158 38.74 -17.24 -14.32
C GLY A 158 39.28 -15.82 -14.42
N LYS A 159 39.82 -15.44 -15.56
CA LYS A 159 40.36 -14.08 -15.78
C LYS A 159 39.26 -13.03 -15.98
N LEU A 160 38.11 -13.41 -16.54
CA LEU A 160 37.01 -12.50 -16.78
C LEU A 160 35.78 -12.95 -15.98
N LEU A 161 35.31 -12.09 -15.07
CA LEU A 161 34.05 -12.26 -14.34
C LEU A 161 33.00 -11.35 -14.97
N LEU A 162 31.88 -11.93 -15.40
CA LEU A 162 30.67 -11.25 -15.84
C LEU A 162 29.58 -11.38 -14.74
N ASP A 163 29.03 -10.28 -14.27
CA ASP A 163 27.86 -10.25 -13.37
C ASP A 163 26.75 -9.45 -14.07
N ALA A 164 25.69 -10.13 -14.49
CA ALA A 164 24.56 -9.52 -15.18
C ALA A 164 23.27 -9.77 -14.40
N GLY A 165 22.47 -8.72 -14.23
CA GLY A 165 21.18 -8.78 -13.55
C GLY A 165 20.11 -7.98 -14.27
N ALA A 166 18.88 -8.48 -14.21
CA ALA A 166 17.70 -7.79 -14.68
C ALA A 166 16.56 -8.02 -13.70
N SER A 167 15.81 -6.96 -13.41
CA SER A 167 14.58 -7.03 -12.61
C SER A 167 13.45 -6.27 -13.30
N TYR A 168 12.28 -6.86 -13.28
CA TYR A 168 11.05 -6.25 -13.79
C TYR A 168 9.99 -6.24 -12.70
N ILE A 169 9.42 -5.06 -12.44
CA ILE A 169 8.46 -4.84 -11.38
C ILE A 169 7.22 -4.21 -11.97
N ILE A 170 6.08 -4.83 -11.72
CA ILE A 170 4.75 -4.32 -12.03
C ILE A 170 4.07 -3.97 -10.71
N GLN A 171 3.56 -2.75 -10.60
CA GLN A 171 2.87 -2.27 -9.41
C GLN A 171 1.55 -1.63 -9.81
N ASN A 172 0.48 -2.08 -9.20
CA ASN A 172 -0.86 -1.51 -9.40
C ASN A 172 -1.43 -1.15 -8.04
N ASP A 173 -1.87 0.08 -7.88
CA ASP A 173 -2.60 0.50 -6.69
C ASP A 173 -3.96 1.10 -7.06
N ARG A 174 -4.92 0.94 -6.16
CA ARG A 174 -6.26 1.49 -6.29
C ARG A 174 -6.66 2.15 -4.97
N ASN A 175 -7.16 3.37 -5.08
CA ASN A 175 -7.72 4.13 -3.98
C ASN A 175 -6.80 4.25 -2.77
N MET A 176 -5.50 4.39 -2.98
CA MET A 176 -4.59 4.74 -1.89
C MET A 176 -5.08 6.03 -1.24
N THR A 177 -5.19 6.01 0.09
CA THR A 177 -5.78 7.11 0.86
C THR A 177 -5.00 8.39 0.68
N ASN A 178 -5.70 9.46 0.30
CA ASN A 178 -5.09 10.79 0.24
C ASN A 178 -4.82 11.32 1.64
N GLN A 179 -3.74 12.09 1.75
CA GLN A 179 -3.52 12.93 2.92
C GLN A 179 -4.41 14.18 2.85
N GLY A 180 -4.78 14.71 4.03
CA GLY A 180 -5.66 15.86 4.13
C GLY A 180 -7.14 15.53 4.04
N VAL A 181 -7.96 16.55 3.83
CA VAL A 181 -9.43 16.45 3.92
C VAL A 181 -10.10 16.13 2.58
N TYR A 182 -9.48 16.51 1.46
CA TYR A 182 -10.09 16.37 0.14
C TYR A 182 -10.02 14.92 -0.38
N ALA A 183 -11.17 14.39 -0.75
CA ALA A 183 -11.31 13.02 -1.25
C ALA A 183 -10.64 11.96 -0.34
N ASN A 184 -10.64 12.23 0.97
CA ASN A 184 -10.18 11.29 1.98
C ASN A 184 -11.42 10.63 2.63
N PRO A 185 -11.68 9.35 2.37
CA PRO A 185 -12.88 8.69 2.87
C PRO A 185 -12.90 8.56 4.40
N LEU A 186 -11.74 8.55 5.05
CA LEU A 186 -11.66 8.45 6.51
C LEU A 186 -12.18 9.72 7.19
N VAL A 187 -11.90 10.89 6.62
CA VAL A 187 -12.41 12.16 7.15
C VAL A 187 -13.94 12.15 7.19
N SER A 188 -14.56 11.80 6.07
CA SER A 188 -16.03 11.74 5.98
C SER A 188 -16.63 10.67 6.88
N ALA A 189 -15.98 9.49 7.00
CA ALA A 189 -16.42 8.43 7.88
C ALA A 189 -16.31 8.83 9.36
N TYR A 190 -15.24 9.52 9.75
CA TYR A 190 -15.06 9.98 11.13
C TYR A 190 -16.00 11.12 11.53
N LEU A 191 -16.29 12.01 10.60
CA LEU A 191 -17.19 13.14 10.81
C LEU A 191 -18.68 12.78 10.66
N TYR A 192 -19.00 11.53 10.31
CA TYR A 192 -20.38 11.10 10.19
C TYR A 192 -21.10 11.18 11.55
N PRO A 193 -22.21 11.92 11.66
CA PRO A 193 -22.85 12.18 12.93
C PRO A 193 -23.38 10.94 13.63
N ARG A 194 -23.22 10.88 14.94
CA ARG A 194 -23.53 9.71 15.77
C ARG A 194 -25.01 9.34 15.86
N GLY A 195 -25.89 10.28 15.57
CA GLY A 195 -27.33 10.03 15.53
C GLY A 195 -27.87 9.54 14.18
N ASN A 196 -27.02 9.46 13.16
CA ASN A 196 -27.42 9.05 11.81
C ASN A 196 -27.32 7.53 11.63
N ASP A 197 -28.18 7.00 10.77
CA ASP A 197 -28.14 5.59 10.40
C ASP A 197 -26.95 5.32 9.46
N TYR A 198 -26.19 4.28 9.74
CA TYR A 198 -25.11 3.82 8.87
C TYR A 198 -25.61 3.42 7.48
N ASN A 199 -26.81 2.88 7.36
CA ASN A 199 -27.40 2.49 6.09
C ASN A 199 -27.55 3.68 5.13
N ASP A 200 -27.78 4.89 5.63
CA ASP A 200 -27.83 6.10 4.81
C ASP A 200 -26.48 6.40 4.17
N MET A 201 -25.38 6.13 4.87
CA MET A 201 -24.04 6.28 4.33
C MET A 201 -23.71 5.17 3.32
N ALA A 202 -24.15 3.94 3.59
CA ALA A 202 -23.91 2.79 2.71
C ALA A 202 -24.69 2.90 1.39
N MET A 203 -25.85 3.55 1.38
CA MET A 203 -26.59 3.92 0.16
C MET A 203 -25.96 5.14 -0.50
N PHE A 204 -24.73 5.00 -1.01
CA PHE A 204 -23.87 6.11 -1.42
C PHE A 204 -24.25 6.78 -2.74
N GLU A 205 -25.18 6.20 -3.51
CA GLU A 205 -25.59 6.75 -4.81
C GLU A 205 -27.09 6.67 -5.03
N ARG A 206 -27.59 7.60 -5.82
CA ARG A 206 -28.97 7.64 -6.32
C ARG A 206 -29.00 7.95 -7.80
N PHE A 207 -29.98 7.42 -8.51
CA PHE A 207 -30.18 7.72 -9.93
C PHE A 207 -30.92 9.03 -10.11
N ASP A 208 -30.32 9.96 -10.84
CA ASP A 208 -30.95 11.22 -11.24
C ASP A 208 -31.62 11.01 -12.62
N THR A 209 -32.94 10.89 -12.62
CA THR A 209 -33.74 10.65 -13.83
C THR A 209 -33.71 11.80 -14.83
N ARG A 210 -33.47 13.04 -14.37
CA ARG A 210 -33.39 14.21 -15.26
C ARG A 210 -32.12 14.24 -16.06
N ARG A 211 -31.01 13.84 -15.41
CA ARG A 211 -29.67 13.80 -16.02
C ARG A 211 -29.34 12.46 -16.61
N ASN A 212 -30.11 11.42 -16.33
CA ASN A 212 -29.85 10.02 -16.69
C ASN A 212 -28.46 9.54 -16.21
N ILE A 213 -28.09 9.90 -14.98
CA ILE A 213 -26.81 9.54 -14.34
C ILE A 213 -26.99 9.15 -12.89
N TYR A 214 -26.04 8.39 -12.36
CA TYR A 214 -25.90 8.21 -10.90
C TYR A 214 -25.22 9.41 -10.28
N THR A 215 -25.79 9.92 -9.20
CA THR A 215 -25.25 11.01 -8.40
C THR A 215 -24.99 10.53 -6.98
N GLN A 216 -24.12 11.24 -6.28
CA GLN A 216 -23.83 10.96 -4.88
C GLN A 216 -25.10 11.12 -4.02
N ASN A 217 -25.38 10.12 -3.19
CA ASN A 217 -26.36 10.21 -2.14
C ASN A 217 -25.66 10.58 -0.84
N TRP A 218 -25.70 11.84 -0.46
CA TRP A 218 -25.00 12.34 0.70
C TRP A 218 -25.70 13.57 1.25
N ASN A 219 -26.20 13.45 2.47
CA ASN A 219 -26.95 14.52 3.13
C ASN A 219 -26.10 15.38 4.06
N ASN A 220 -24.90 14.92 4.41
CA ASN A 220 -23.97 15.65 5.24
C ASN A 220 -23.17 16.64 4.38
N LEU A 221 -23.70 17.83 4.24
CA LEU A 221 -23.02 18.92 3.57
C LEU A 221 -22.00 19.55 4.52
N LEU A 222 -20.80 18.98 4.57
CA LEU A 222 -19.62 19.70 5.06
C LEU A 222 -19.24 20.72 4.00
N SER A 223 -19.91 21.85 3.96
CA SER A 223 -19.62 22.93 3.03
C SER A 223 -18.19 23.45 3.18
N GLU A 224 -17.62 23.33 4.36
CA GLU A 224 -16.28 23.81 4.70
C GLU A 224 -15.16 22.83 4.29
N PHE A 225 -15.46 21.54 4.15
CA PHE A 225 -14.44 20.50 3.91
C PHE A 225 -14.68 19.67 2.65
N VAL A 226 -15.58 20.10 1.78
CA VAL A 226 -15.91 19.37 0.54
C VAL A 226 -16.14 17.87 0.81
N GLY A 227 -16.87 17.58 1.90
CA GLY A 227 -17.14 16.21 2.33
C GLY A 227 -17.95 15.47 1.28
N GLN A 228 -17.49 14.30 0.92
CA GLN A 228 -18.18 13.36 0.06
C GLN A 228 -18.50 12.10 0.84
N ASN A 229 -19.54 11.39 0.40
CA ASN A 229 -19.81 10.06 0.94
C ASN A 229 -18.55 9.17 0.81
N PRO A 230 -18.06 8.54 1.88
CA PRO A 230 -16.83 7.75 1.85
C PRO A 230 -16.90 6.57 0.86
N TYR A 231 -18.08 5.97 0.68
CA TYR A 231 -18.26 4.92 -0.34
C TYR A 231 -18.28 5.50 -1.76
N TRP A 232 -18.85 6.69 -1.97
CA TRP A 232 -18.75 7.37 -3.25
C TRP A 232 -17.30 7.63 -3.65
N ILE A 233 -16.48 8.10 -2.72
CA ILE A 233 -15.04 8.28 -2.95
C ILE A 233 -14.40 6.96 -3.37
N ASN A 234 -14.72 5.86 -2.68
CA ASN A 234 -14.08 4.57 -2.93
C ASN A 234 -14.56 3.88 -4.19
N TYR A 235 -15.82 4.08 -4.60
CA TYR A 235 -16.41 3.31 -5.70
C TYR A 235 -16.59 4.13 -6.99
N ARG A 236 -16.76 5.45 -6.90
CA ARG A 236 -17.00 6.32 -8.06
C ARG A 236 -15.86 7.29 -8.34
N ASN A 237 -15.26 7.87 -7.32
CA ASN A 237 -14.08 8.74 -7.46
C ASN A 237 -12.78 7.91 -7.36
N ARG A 238 -12.67 6.89 -8.20
CA ARG A 238 -11.56 5.93 -8.16
C ARG A 238 -10.26 6.55 -8.67
N ARG A 239 -9.18 6.24 -7.96
CA ARG A 239 -7.82 6.56 -8.34
C ARG A 239 -7.04 5.28 -8.50
N THR A 240 -6.41 5.11 -9.64
CA THR A 240 -5.60 3.95 -9.95
C THR A 240 -4.27 4.39 -10.52
N ASN A 241 -3.18 3.81 -10.00
CA ASN A 241 -1.85 4.01 -10.55
C ASN A 241 -1.31 2.67 -11.03
N LYS A 242 -0.61 2.70 -12.15
CA LYS A 242 0.17 1.58 -12.66
C LYS A 242 1.60 2.02 -12.85
N LYS A 243 2.54 1.26 -12.32
CA LYS A 243 3.96 1.55 -12.42
C LYS A 243 4.69 0.32 -12.92
N TYR A 244 5.52 0.54 -13.92
CA TYR A 244 6.42 -0.45 -14.47
C TYR A 244 7.85 0.01 -14.23
N ARG A 245 8.68 -0.84 -13.65
CA ARG A 245 10.08 -0.54 -13.39
C ARG A 245 10.96 -1.63 -13.93
N TYR A 246 11.96 -1.23 -14.67
CA TYR A 246 13.02 -2.07 -15.17
C TYR A 246 14.32 -1.65 -14.50
N MET A 247 15.08 -2.62 -14.01
CA MET A 247 16.43 -2.43 -13.51
C MET A 247 17.34 -3.43 -14.17
N MET A 248 18.42 -2.95 -14.74
CA MET A 248 19.42 -3.79 -15.39
C MET A 248 20.80 -3.36 -14.92
N ASN A 249 21.67 -4.32 -14.67
CA ASN A 249 23.04 -4.09 -14.32
C ASN A 249 23.93 -5.09 -15.02
N VAL A 250 25.11 -4.65 -15.46
CA VAL A 250 26.16 -5.48 -16.01
C VAL A 250 27.48 -5.03 -15.41
N GLY A 251 28.20 -5.94 -14.81
CA GLY A 251 29.53 -5.74 -14.28
C GLY A 251 30.52 -6.66 -14.98
N LEU A 252 31.65 -6.12 -15.40
CA LEU A 252 32.80 -6.87 -15.96
C LEU A 252 34.02 -6.62 -15.09
N THR A 253 34.62 -7.68 -14.60
CA THR A 253 35.87 -7.62 -13.86
C THR A 253 36.92 -8.48 -14.56
N TYR A 254 38.03 -7.87 -14.99
CA TYR A 254 39.14 -8.55 -15.62
C TYR A 254 40.35 -8.56 -14.69
N LYS A 255 40.91 -9.75 -14.46
CA LYS A 255 42.14 -9.92 -13.67
C LYS A 255 43.32 -9.85 -14.61
N LEU A 256 44.21 -8.87 -14.44
CA LEU A 256 45.34 -8.59 -15.30
C LEU A 256 46.51 -9.57 -15.09
N THR A 257 46.57 -10.24 -13.91
CA THR A 257 47.63 -11.19 -13.56
C THR A 257 47.04 -12.47 -12.96
#